data_98f5a099ce2a7401b5a4ea3fe1c7c0f1
#
_entry.id   98f5a099ce2a7401b5a4ea3fe1c7c0f1
#
_cell.length_a   1.000
_cell.length_b   1.000
_cell.length_c   1.000
_cell.angle_alpha   90.00
_cell.angle_beta   90.00
_cell.angle_gamma   90.00
#
_symmetry.space_group_name_H-M   'P 1'
#
loop_
_entity.id
_entity.type
_entity.pdbx_description
1 polymer ?
#
loop_
_entity_poly.entity_id
_entity_poly.type
_entity_poly.pdbx_seq_one_letter_code
_entity_poly.pdbx_strand_id
1 'polypeptide(L)'
;MKARDIMTKDVICAEVPGTSEEALNLIIKNDVSGLPVIKKNTKKLVGIVTRSDFARNPDENQLALLMAKDVITTSPDTDIKEITKTFLVAGFRRLPVVEDDQLIGVITPEDIVWKAISKMNIKDPVVKYMLKYFPAIWRDTPIKVASEIMRLSGARALPVLDSDARLSGIVADTDFLKVAKLIESTKKSEMSGGTEGDAWGWDSKNIIYVTTRRLEVPDMAVSEIVTEKVISATKGTSVSECAKKMSRHKIEQVPVIDAEGKVIGLVRDIDLLRILR
;
A
#
# COMPACT_ATOMS: atom_id res chain seq x y z
N MET A 1 -22.48 15.14 -0.23
CA MET A 1 -22.17 13.79 -0.74
C MET A 1 -21.82 12.93 0.45
N LYS A 2 -22.41 11.76 0.54
CA LYS A 2 -22.26 10.87 1.70
C LYS A 2 -21.33 9.69 1.40
N ALA A 3 -20.90 8.96 2.42
CA ALA A 3 -20.08 7.76 2.33
C ALA A 3 -20.65 6.75 1.31
N ARG A 4 -21.94 6.46 1.40
CA ARG A 4 -22.65 5.51 0.51
C ARG A 4 -22.57 5.83 -0.98
N ASP A 5 -22.36 7.13 -1.33
CA ASP A 5 -22.33 7.61 -2.71
C ASP A 5 -20.99 7.29 -3.40
N ILE A 6 -19.92 7.10 -2.60
CA ILE A 6 -18.55 6.95 -3.10
C ILE A 6 -17.86 5.67 -2.65
N MET A 7 -18.35 5.00 -1.60
CA MET A 7 -17.72 3.77 -1.10
C MET A 7 -17.64 2.67 -2.17
N THR A 8 -16.63 1.85 -2.06
CA THR A 8 -16.53 0.57 -2.78
C THR A 8 -17.31 -0.48 -2.00
N LYS A 9 -18.35 -1.07 -2.63
CA LYS A 9 -19.29 -2.02 -2.00
C LYS A 9 -18.80 -3.46 -2.04
N ASP A 10 -18.14 -3.85 -3.14
CA ASP A 10 -17.58 -5.20 -3.31
C ASP A 10 -16.22 -5.27 -2.62
N VAL A 11 -16.26 -5.36 -1.29
CA VAL A 11 -15.06 -5.34 -0.45
C VAL A 11 -14.47 -6.73 -0.37
N ILE A 12 -13.21 -6.86 -0.77
CA ILE A 12 -12.42 -8.07 -0.53
C ILE A 12 -12.05 -8.09 0.96
N CYS A 13 -12.46 -9.15 1.66
CA CYS A 13 -12.23 -9.32 3.10
C CYS A 13 -11.43 -10.58 3.37
N ALA A 14 -10.65 -10.55 4.44
CA ALA A 14 -10.16 -11.75 5.08
C ALA A 14 -11.13 -12.19 6.19
N GLU A 15 -11.11 -13.47 6.56
CA GLU A 15 -12.02 -14.04 7.55
C GLU A 15 -11.29 -14.60 8.75
N VAL A 16 -11.90 -14.50 9.94
CA VAL A 16 -11.42 -15.19 11.15
C VAL A 16 -12.53 -16.13 11.69
N PRO A 17 -12.13 -17.37 12.10
CA PRO A 17 -10.77 -17.93 12.12
C PRO A 17 -10.21 -18.17 10.71
N GLY A 18 -8.94 -17.83 10.52
CA GLY A 18 -8.22 -17.94 9.24
C GLY A 18 -6.74 -17.72 9.44
N THR A 19 -5.94 -17.98 8.40
CA THR A 19 -4.49 -17.89 8.45
C THR A 19 -3.97 -16.57 7.89
N SER A 20 -2.76 -16.16 8.32
CA SER A 20 -2.05 -15.03 7.75
C SER A 20 -1.72 -15.25 6.27
N GLU A 21 -1.39 -16.49 5.88
CA GLU A 21 -1.09 -16.86 4.49
C GLU A 21 -2.28 -16.65 3.55
N GLU A 22 -3.48 -17.09 3.96
CA GLU A 22 -4.71 -16.85 3.18
C GLU A 22 -4.97 -15.36 2.97
N ALA A 23 -4.83 -14.55 4.02
CA ALA A 23 -5.01 -13.10 3.93
C ALA A 23 -3.93 -12.42 3.07
N LEU A 24 -2.67 -12.84 3.17
CA LEU A 24 -1.58 -12.33 2.33
C LEU A 24 -1.81 -12.66 0.85
N ASN A 25 -2.24 -13.87 0.55
CA ASN A 25 -2.57 -14.29 -0.81
C ASN A 25 -3.71 -13.45 -1.40
N LEU A 26 -4.74 -13.10 -0.61
CA LEU A 26 -5.80 -12.18 -1.04
C LEU A 26 -5.26 -10.78 -1.34
N ILE A 27 -4.35 -10.26 -0.51
CA ILE A 27 -3.69 -8.96 -0.72
C ILE A 27 -2.91 -8.95 -2.03
N ILE A 28 -2.10 -9.99 -2.29
CA ILE A 28 -1.27 -10.10 -3.49
C ILE A 28 -2.14 -10.28 -4.73
N LYS A 29 -3.09 -11.23 -4.71
CA LYS A 29 -3.95 -11.56 -5.84
C LYS A 29 -4.79 -10.37 -6.33
N ASN A 30 -5.25 -9.52 -5.40
CA ASN A 30 -6.14 -8.41 -5.70
C ASN A 30 -5.43 -7.06 -5.72
N ASP A 31 -4.10 -7.05 -5.62
CA ASP A 31 -3.25 -5.85 -5.60
C ASP A 31 -3.76 -4.77 -4.64
N VAL A 32 -4.14 -5.18 -3.44
CA VAL A 32 -4.57 -4.26 -2.37
C VAL A 32 -3.50 -4.16 -1.29
N SER A 33 -3.41 -3.03 -0.59
CA SER A 33 -2.42 -2.84 0.47
C SER A 33 -2.92 -3.27 1.86
N GLY A 34 -4.14 -3.81 1.98
CA GLY A 34 -4.72 -4.37 3.20
C GLY A 34 -6.19 -4.69 3.04
N LEU A 35 -6.73 -5.44 3.97
CA LEU A 35 -8.08 -6.00 3.95
C LEU A 35 -8.79 -5.74 5.28
N PRO A 36 -10.09 -5.40 5.25
CA PRO A 36 -10.94 -5.62 6.41
C PRO A 36 -10.99 -7.10 6.76
N VAL A 37 -11.02 -7.39 8.05
CA VAL A 37 -11.17 -8.74 8.57
C VAL A 37 -12.57 -8.87 9.17
N ILE A 38 -13.32 -9.86 8.71
CA ILE A 38 -14.68 -10.14 9.16
C ILE A 38 -14.75 -11.48 9.89
N LYS A 39 -15.75 -11.63 10.73
CA LYS A 39 -16.03 -12.93 11.35
C LYS A 39 -16.63 -13.86 10.30
N LYS A 40 -16.08 -15.06 10.18
CA LYS A 40 -16.49 -16.10 9.22
C LYS A 40 -18.00 -16.32 9.23
N ASN A 41 -18.58 -16.48 8.03
CA ASN A 41 -20.01 -16.64 7.80
C ASN A 41 -20.87 -15.45 8.24
N THR A 42 -20.28 -14.30 8.46
CA THR A 42 -20.98 -13.06 8.78
C THR A 42 -20.32 -11.90 8.02
N LYS A 43 -20.93 -10.71 8.08
CA LYS A 43 -20.28 -9.47 7.62
C LYS A 43 -19.77 -8.62 8.78
N LYS A 44 -19.72 -9.16 10.00
CA LYS A 44 -19.28 -8.40 11.17
C LYS A 44 -17.80 -8.08 11.08
N LEU A 45 -17.47 -6.79 11.04
CA LEU A 45 -16.09 -6.31 11.05
C LEU A 45 -15.45 -6.60 12.41
N VAL A 46 -14.25 -7.20 12.41
CA VAL A 46 -13.51 -7.54 13.64
C VAL A 46 -12.06 -7.04 13.63
N GLY A 47 -11.58 -6.53 12.50
CA GLY A 47 -10.22 -6.00 12.39
C GLY A 47 -9.87 -5.49 10.99
N ILE A 48 -8.62 -5.04 10.86
CA ILE A 48 -7.97 -4.72 9.58
C ILE A 48 -6.59 -5.35 9.59
N VAL A 49 -6.16 -5.90 8.46
CA VAL A 49 -4.79 -6.36 8.24
C VAL A 49 -4.19 -5.66 7.01
N THR A 50 -2.93 -5.26 7.09
CA THR A 50 -2.20 -4.55 6.04
C THR A 50 -0.88 -5.24 5.71
N ARG A 51 -0.28 -4.92 4.55
CA ARG A 51 1.07 -5.42 4.18
C ARG A 51 2.12 -5.15 5.28
N SER A 52 2.00 -4.03 5.98
CA SER A 52 2.92 -3.68 7.07
C SER A 52 2.83 -4.63 8.27
N ASP A 53 1.65 -5.20 8.53
CA ASP A 53 1.45 -6.10 9.67
C ASP A 53 2.17 -7.44 9.42
N PHE A 54 2.11 -7.95 8.18
CA PHE A 54 2.88 -9.13 7.77
C PHE A 54 4.39 -8.87 7.81
N ALA A 55 4.84 -7.68 7.39
CA ALA A 55 6.26 -7.35 7.41
C ALA A 55 6.83 -7.23 8.84
N ARG A 56 6.00 -6.79 9.81
CA ARG A 56 6.40 -6.67 11.22
C ARG A 56 6.39 -8.01 11.96
N ASN A 57 5.51 -8.93 11.57
CA ASN A 57 5.29 -10.21 12.24
C ASN A 57 5.28 -11.35 11.21
N PRO A 58 6.42 -11.62 10.55
CA PRO A 58 6.47 -12.57 9.43
C PRO A 58 6.18 -14.03 9.85
N ASP A 59 6.40 -14.35 11.12
CA ASP A 59 6.25 -15.70 11.65
C ASP A 59 4.86 -15.96 12.25
N GLU A 60 3.98 -14.95 12.32
CA GLU A 60 2.64 -15.12 12.89
C GLU A 60 1.68 -15.73 11.86
N ASN A 61 1.19 -16.93 12.17
CA ASN A 61 0.29 -17.70 11.30
C ASN A 61 -1.19 -17.43 11.53
N GLN A 62 -1.56 -16.90 12.70
CA GLN A 62 -2.96 -16.65 13.05
C GLN A 62 -3.36 -15.21 12.67
N LEU A 63 -4.26 -15.06 11.72
CA LEU A 63 -4.76 -13.74 11.30
C LEU A 63 -5.33 -12.93 12.47
N ALA A 64 -5.99 -13.58 13.42
CA ALA A 64 -6.59 -12.91 14.58
C ALA A 64 -5.56 -12.26 15.53
N LEU A 65 -4.29 -12.71 15.51
CA LEU A 65 -3.19 -12.12 16.28
C LEU A 65 -2.45 -11.03 15.48
N LEU A 66 -2.48 -11.14 14.15
CA LEU A 66 -1.82 -10.20 13.25
C LEU A 66 -2.63 -8.91 13.02
N MET A 67 -3.96 -9.02 12.94
CA MET A 67 -4.84 -7.90 12.62
C MET A 67 -4.91 -6.84 13.73
N ALA A 68 -5.05 -5.56 13.34
CA ALA A 68 -5.45 -4.49 14.23
C ALA A 68 -6.94 -4.61 14.55
N LYS A 69 -7.30 -4.62 15.85
CA LYS A 69 -8.70 -4.81 16.34
C LYS A 69 -9.43 -3.48 16.55
N ASP A 70 -8.69 -2.43 16.91
CA ASP A 70 -9.26 -1.09 17.12
C ASP A 70 -9.40 -0.38 15.78
N VAL A 71 -10.48 -0.69 15.06
CA VAL A 71 -10.74 -0.18 13.72
C VAL A 71 -11.60 1.07 13.79
N ILE A 72 -11.08 2.19 13.26
CA ILE A 72 -11.90 3.38 13.03
C ILE A 72 -12.80 3.11 11.83
N THR A 73 -14.10 3.31 12.02
CA THR A 73 -15.13 3.07 11.00
C THR A 73 -15.94 4.33 10.74
N THR A 74 -16.78 4.33 9.71
CA THR A 74 -17.73 5.39 9.42
C THR A 74 -19.10 4.81 9.06
N SER A 75 -20.14 5.62 9.21
CA SER A 75 -21.51 5.29 8.78
C SER A 75 -21.70 5.60 7.29
N PRO A 76 -22.61 4.89 6.59
CA PRO A 76 -22.93 5.18 5.19
C PRO A 76 -23.49 6.60 4.99
N ASP A 77 -24.05 7.21 6.02
CA ASP A 77 -24.62 8.57 5.96
C ASP A 77 -23.65 9.69 6.32
N THR A 78 -22.42 9.38 6.72
CA THR A 78 -21.38 10.36 7.05
C THR A 78 -21.02 11.20 5.82
N ASP A 79 -20.90 12.52 6.02
CA ASP A 79 -20.52 13.45 4.95
C ASP A 79 -19.03 13.30 4.57
N ILE A 80 -18.73 13.47 3.28
CA ILE A 80 -17.34 13.32 2.77
C ILE A 80 -16.36 14.30 3.41
N LYS A 81 -16.81 15.47 3.88
CA LYS A 81 -15.93 16.42 4.58
C LYS A 81 -15.46 15.85 5.92
N GLU A 82 -16.35 15.18 6.64
CA GLU A 82 -16.01 14.52 7.91
C GLU A 82 -15.05 13.35 7.67
N ILE A 83 -15.33 12.52 6.66
CA ILE A 83 -14.43 11.43 6.24
C ILE A 83 -13.07 11.98 5.86
N THR A 84 -13.03 13.09 5.13
CA THR A 84 -11.79 13.76 4.75
C THR A 84 -10.98 14.21 5.97
N LYS A 85 -11.63 14.80 6.98
CA LYS A 85 -10.96 15.17 8.24
C LYS A 85 -10.37 13.94 8.93
N THR A 86 -11.12 12.83 8.96
CA THR A 86 -10.65 11.57 9.54
C THR A 86 -9.38 11.08 8.86
N PHE A 87 -9.32 11.05 7.52
CA PHE A 87 -8.11 10.67 6.79
C PHE A 87 -6.93 11.60 7.05
N LEU A 88 -7.15 12.91 7.07
CA LEU A 88 -6.09 13.90 7.26
C LEU A 88 -5.51 13.92 8.69
N VAL A 89 -6.29 13.50 9.69
CA VAL A 89 -5.87 13.47 11.10
C VAL A 89 -5.25 12.12 11.46
N ALA A 90 -5.89 11.03 11.07
CA ALA A 90 -5.52 9.69 11.54
C ALA A 90 -4.40 9.03 10.72
N GLY A 91 -4.11 9.52 9.51
CA GLY A 91 -2.98 9.05 8.70
C GLY A 91 -3.16 7.67 8.05
N PHE A 92 -4.29 7.00 8.26
CA PHE A 92 -4.60 5.75 7.55
C PHE A 92 -5.23 6.03 6.18
N ARG A 93 -5.30 5.00 5.34
CA ARG A 93 -5.76 5.13 3.95
C ARG A 93 -7.02 4.30 3.65
N ARG A 94 -7.61 3.66 4.64
CA ARG A 94 -8.85 2.86 4.50
C ARG A 94 -9.76 3.12 5.65
N LEU A 95 -11.01 3.37 5.33
CA LEU A 95 -12.06 3.61 6.29
C LEU A 95 -13.22 2.66 5.99
N PRO A 96 -13.40 1.58 6.77
CA PRO A 96 -14.55 0.71 6.61
C PRO A 96 -15.84 1.46 6.88
N VAL A 97 -16.83 1.22 6.03
CA VAL A 97 -18.21 1.71 6.19
C VAL A 97 -19.03 0.60 6.81
N VAL A 98 -19.60 0.88 7.97
CA VAL A 98 -20.34 -0.09 8.78
C VAL A 98 -21.76 0.39 9.04
N GLU A 99 -22.70 -0.51 8.92
CA GLU A 99 -24.12 -0.33 9.26
C GLU A 99 -24.56 -1.55 10.07
N ASP A 100 -25.14 -1.35 11.27
CA ASP A 100 -25.55 -2.42 12.20
C ASP A 100 -24.42 -3.46 12.46
N ASP A 101 -23.23 -2.98 12.77
CA ASP A 101 -22.01 -3.78 12.97
C ASP A 101 -21.52 -4.57 11.73
N GLN A 102 -22.18 -4.44 10.60
CA GLN A 102 -21.82 -5.14 9.37
C GLN A 102 -21.02 -4.24 8.41
N LEU A 103 -19.96 -4.79 7.86
CA LEU A 103 -19.19 -4.14 6.81
C LEU A 103 -20.02 -4.10 5.52
N ILE A 104 -20.31 -2.89 5.04
CA ILE A 104 -21.07 -2.66 3.81
C ILE A 104 -20.24 -1.99 2.70
N GLY A 105 -19.05 -1.52 3.02
CA GLY A 105 -18.17 -0.86 2.07
C GLY A 105 -16.84 -0.44 2.70
N VAL A 106 -15.97 0.09 1.84
CA VAL A 106 -14.70 0.73 2.24
C VAL A 106 -14.56 2.03 1.47
N ILE A 107 -14.02 3.06 2.11
CA ILE A 107 -13.65 4.33 1.47
C ILE A 107 -12.16 4.52 1.60
N THR A 108 -11.54 5.02 0.53
CA THR A 108 -10.13 5.40 0.46
C THR A 108 -9.99 6.86 0.00
N PRO A 109 -8.84 7.50 0.15
CA PRO A 109 -8.58 8.82 -0.45
C PRO A 109 -8.83 8.84 -1.96
N GLU A 110 -8.48 7.75 -2.68
CA GLU A 110 -8.73 7.59 -4.10
C GLU A 110 -10.22 7.72 -4.44
N ASP A 111 -11.10 7.08 -3.65
CA ASP A 111 -12.55 7.15 -3.87
C ASP A 111 -13.05 8.60 -3.81
N ILE A 112 -12.56 9.38 -2.85
CA ILE A 112 -12.93 10.80 -2.71
C ILE A 112 -12.41 11.59 -3.89
N VAL A 113 -11.14 11.41 -4.28
CA VAL A 113 -10.54 12.11 -5.43
C VAL A 113 -11.24 11.73 -6.72
N TRP A 114 -11.40 10.43 -6.98
CA TRP A 114 -11.90 9.94 -8.27
C TRP A 114 -13.42 10.11 -8.44
N LYS A 115 -14.19 9.96 -7.36
CA LYS A 115 -15.66 9.95 -7.43
C LYS A 115 -16.30 11.29 -7.02
N ALA A 116 -15.58 12.13 -6.27
CA ALA A 116 -16.07 13.42 -5.80
C ALA A 116 -15.27 14.60 -6.40
N ILE A 117 -13.98 14.78 -6.03
CA ILE A 117 -13.20 15.98 -6.42
C ILE A 117 -13.07 16.08 -7.93
N SER A 118 -12.91 14.98 -8.66
CA SER A 118 -12.82 14.96 -10.12
C SER A 118 -14.06 15.51 -10.82
N LYS A 119 -15.22 15.48 -10.17
CA LYS A 119 -16.50 16.00 -10.70
C LYS A 119 -16.78 17.44 -10.30
N MET A 120 -16.01 17.98 -9.36
CA MET A 120 -16.12 19.38 -8.94
C MET A 120 -15.43 20.31 -9.95
N ASN A 121 -15.81 21.59 -9.95
CA ASN A 121 -15.16 22.62 -10.75
C ASN A 121 -14.24 23.50 -9.89
N ILE A 122 -13.15 22.89 -9.38
CA ILE A 122 -12.19 23.57 -8.51
C ILE A 122 -11.05 24.08 -9.37
N LYS A 123 -10.97 25.40 -9.51
CA LYS A 123 -9.97 26.10 -10.34
C LYS A 123 -8.66 26.39 -9.62
N ASP A 124 -8.57 26.11 -8.31
CA ASP A 124 -7.34 26.28 -7.55
C ASP A 124 -6.18 25.53 -8.19
N PRO A 125 -5.01 26.16 -8.32
CA PRO A 125 -3.84 25.50 -8.92
C PRO A 125 -3.30 24.44 -7.98
N VAL A 126 -2.96 23.28 -8.53
CA VAL A 126 -2.51 22.09 -7.80
C VAL A 126 -1.22 22.30 -7.00
N VAL A 127 -0.41 23.28 -7.37
CA VAL A 127 0.83 23.64 -6.65
C VAL A 127 0.61 24.05 -5.20
N LYS A 128 -0.59 24.50 -4.83
CA LYS A 128 -0.93 24.81 -3.43
C LYS A 128 -0.99 23.56 -2.54
N TYR A 129 -1.18 22.40 -3.13
CA TYR A 129 -1.42 21.13 -2.45
C TYR A 129 -0.27 20.13 -2.63
N MET A 130 0.69 20.41 -3.54
CA MET A 130 1.80 19.49 -3.80
C MET A 130 2.80 19.43 -2.63
N LEU A 131 3.42 18.28 -2.47
CA LEU A 131 4.62 18.13 -1.67
C LEU A 131 5.81 18.73 -2.42
N LYS A 132 6.59 19.57 -1.75
CA LYS A 132 7.84 20.14 -2.27
C LYS A 132 9.05 19.24 -2.01
N TYR A 133 8.97 18.44 -0.95
CA TYR A 133 10.02 17.50 -0.54
C TYR A 133 9.47 16.08 -0.64
N PHE A 134 10.04 15.29 -1.51
CA PHE A 134 9.64 13.91 -1.78
C PHE A 134 10.86 13.13 -2.28
N PRO A 135 10.91 11.81 -2.06
CA PRO A 135 11.98 10.98 -2.60
C PRO A 135 11.82 10.85 -4.13
N ALA A 136 12.94 10.93 -4.82
CA ALA A 136 13.07 10.61 -6.25
C ALA A 136 14.35 9.79 -6.44
N ILE A 137 14.45 9.04 -7.52
CA ILE A 137 15.60 8.17 -7.80
C ILE A 137 16.11 8.40 -9.23
N TRP A 138 17.38 8.11 -9.44
CA TRP A 138 17.98 8.12 -10.76
C TRP A 138 17.65 6.81 -11.51
N ARG A 139 17.49 6.91 -12.84
CA ARG A 139 17.05 5.78 -13.68
C ARG A 139 17.94 4.53 -13.60
N ASP A 140 19.26 4.72 -13.39
CA ASP A 140 20.20 3.61 -13.29
C ASP A 140 20.45 3.18 -11.83
N THR A 141 19.61 3.63 -10.88
CA THR A 141 19.66 3.15 -9.50
C THR A 141 19.41 1.64 -9.47
N PRO A 142 20.26 0.85 -8.77
CA PRO A 142 19.99 -0.57 -8.56
C PRO A 142 18.65 -0.78 -7.87
N ILE A 143 17.85 -1.74 -8.35
CA ILE A 143 16.50 -1.98 -7.86
C ILE A 143 16.45 -2.28 -6.35
N LYS A 144 17.48 -2.93 -5.80
CA LYS A 144 17.63 -3.20 -4.36
C LYS A 144 17.72 -1.90 -3.55
N VAL A 145 18.49 -0.92 -4.08
CA VAL A 145 18.63 0.40 -3.45
C VAL A 145 17.33 1.18 -3.56
N ALA A 146 16.68 1.14 -4.72
CA ALA A 146 15.40 1.81 -4.95
C ALA A 146 14.29 1.27 -4.01
N SER A 147 14.22 -0.05 -3.83
CA SER A 147 13.27 -0.68 -2.91
C SER A 147 13.52 -0.26 -1.45
N GLU A 148 14.78 -0.11 -1.06
CA GLU A 148 15.14 0.34 0.29
C GLU A 148 14.82 1.84 0.50
N ILE A 149 15.06 2.70 -0.50
CA ILE A 149 14.62 4.10 -0.47
C ILE A 149 13.11 4.20 -0.32
N MET A 150 12.36 3.38 -1.06
CA MET A 150 10.90 3.33 -0.97
C MET A 150 10.44 2.89 0.42
N ARG A 151 11.04 1.85 0.98
CA ARG A 151 10.75 1.35 2.34
C ARG A 151 11.03 2.41 3.41
N LEU A 152 12.21 3.05 3.37
CA LEU A 152 12.63 4.06 4.36
C LEU A 152 11.80 5.34 4.28
N SER A 153 11.41 5.75 3.08
CA SER A 153 10.61 6.96 2.87
C SER A 153 9.11 6.74 3.06
N GLY A 154 8.65 5.49 3.10
CA GLY A 154 7.21 5.16 3.10
C GLY A 154 6.50 5.54 1.80
N ALA A 155 7.25 5.84 0.73
CA ALA A 155 6.69 6.18 -0.57
C ALA A 155 6.13 4.94 -1.27
N ARG A 156 4.97 5.08 -1.91
CA ARG A 156 4.33 4.00 -2.68
C ARG A 156 4.76 4.01 -4.15
N ALA A 157 5.27 5.12 -4.63
CA ALA A 157 5.95 5.22 -5.91
C ALA A 157 6.95 6.38 -5.86
N LEU A 158 7.98 6.29 -6.70
CA LEU A 158 9.08 7.22 -6.78
C LEU A 158 9.18 7.78 -8.20
N PRO A 159 9.21 9.11 -8.38
CA PRO A 159 9.65 9.71 -9.64
C PRO A 159 11.06 9.25 -9.99
N VAL A 160 11.26 8.88 -11.24
CA VAL A 160 12.56 8.45 -11.80
C VAL A 160 13.09 9.58 -12.68
N LEU A 161 14.32 9.98 -12.41
CA LEU A 161 14.99 11.09 -13.09
C LEU A 161 16.05 10.56 -14.06
N ASP A 162 16.22 11.25 -15.19
CA ASP A 162 17.34 11.05 -16.09
C ASP A 162 18.61 11.79 -15.63
N SER A 163 19.68 11.74 -16.43
CA SER A 163 20.96 12.40 -16.12
C SER A 163 20.89 13.92 -16.15
N ASP A 164 19.86 14.51 -16.77
CA ASP A 164 19.59 15.95 -16.78
C ASP A 164 18.65 16.39 -15.65
N ALA A 165 18.35 15.47 -14.71
CA ALA A 165 17.38 15.64 -13.63
C ALA A 165 15.94 15.93 -14.11
N ARG A 166 15.58 15.47 -15.31
CA ARG A 166 14.22 15.54 -15.84
C ARG A 166 13.46 14.27 -15.48
N LEU A 167 12.13 14.38 -15.44
CA LEU A 167 11.25 13.25 -15.22
C LEU A 167 11.34 12.27 -16.40
N SER A 168 11.89 11.08 -16.18
CA SER A 168 11.98 10.01 -17.19
C SER A 168 10.98 8.89 -16.96
N GLY A 169 10.43 8.76 -15.74
CA GLY A 169 9.50 7.71 -15.44
C GLY A 169 8.96 7.76 -14.00
N ILE A 170 8.21 6.73 -13.64
CA ILE A 170 7.76 6.47 -12.27
C ILE A 170 7.88 4.98 -12.00
N VAL A 171 8.26 4.60 -10.79
CA VAL A 171 8.28 3.21 -10.31
C VAL A 171 7.46 3.09 -9.04
N ALA A 172 6.55 2.13 -9.01
CA ALA A 172 5.68 1.86 -7.86
C ALA A 172 6.13 0.60 -7.10
N ASP A 173 5.65 0.43 -5.87
CA ASP A 173 5.90 -0.77 -5.05
C ASP A 173 5.47 -2.06 -5.76
N THR A 174 4.39 -2.02 -6.53
CA THR A 174 3.91 -3.14 -7.35
C THR A 174 4.86 -3.54 -8.47
N ASP A 175 5.67 -2.62 -9.00
CA ASP A 175 6.62 -2.94 -10.07
C ASP A 175 7.79 -3.80 -9.54
N PHE A 176 8.22 -3.56 -8.29
CA PHE A 176 9.19 -4.42 -7.63
C PHE A 176 8.66 -5.83 -7.41
N LEU A 177 7.38 -5.97 -7.05
CA LEU A 177 6.76 -7.28 -6.84
C LEU A 177 6.66 -8.11 -8.13
N LYS A 178 6.49 -7.47 -9.29
CA LYS A 178 6.43 -8.16 -10.60
C LYS A 178 7.74 -8.86 -10.96
N VAL A 179 8.87 -8.32 -10.51
CA VAL A 179 10.20 -8.86 -10.82
C VAL A 179 10.82 -9.64 -9.66
N ALA A 180 10.28 -9.52 -8.45
CA ALA A 180 10.76 -10.25 -7.29
C ALA A 180 10.50 -11.76 -7.45
N LYS A 181 11.47 -12.57 -7.02
CA LYS A 181 11.37 -14.04 -6.98
C LYS A 181 11.24 -14.49 -5.53
N LEU A 182 10.31 -15.41 -5.29
CA LEU A 182 10.22 -16.09 -4.01
C LEU A 182 11.34 -17.14 -3.93
N ILE A 183 12.28 -16.95 -3.01
CA ILE A 183 13.35 -17.92 -2.75
C ILE A 183 13.01 -18.65 -1.45
N GLU A 184 12.94 -19.98 -1.57
CA GLU A 184 12.84 -20.87 -0.42
C GLU A 184 14.25 -21.40 -0.11
N SER A 185 14.69 -21.20 1.12
CA SER A 185 15.94 -21.74 1.63
C SER A 185 15.64 -22.59 2.86
N THR A 186 15.88 -23.90 2.74
CA THR A 186 15.73 -24.84 3.85
C THR A 186 17.10 -25.09 4.47
N LYS A 187 17.28 -24.68 5.73
CA LYS A 187 18.46 -25.05 6.52
C LYS A 187 18.13 -26.25 7.39
N LYS A 188 18.96 -27.28 7.29
CA LYS A 188 18.92 -28.43 8.19
C LYS A 188 19.78 -28.09 9.41
N SER A 189 19.19 -28.08 10.59
CA SER A 189 19.92 -27.96 11.84
C SER A 189 19.87 -29.30 12.59
N GLU A 190 21.02 -29.86 12.90
CA GLU A 190 21.13 -31.05 13.75
C GLU A 190 21.39 -30.58 15.18
N MET A 191 20.44 -30.78 16.05
CA MET A 191 20.67 -30.59 17.49
C MET A 191 21.09 -31.96 18.08
N SER A 192 22.37 -32.12 18.40
CA SER A 192 22.84 -33.19 19.22
C SER A 192 22.61 -32.82 20.68
N GLY A 193 21.59 -33.35 21.31
CA GLY A 193 21.36 -33.25 22.74
C GLY A 193 22.26 -34.27 23.46
N GLY A 194 23.46 -33.86 23.85
CA GLY A 194 24.28 -34.60 24.77
C GLY A 194 23.78 -34.38 26.20
N THR A 195 23.02 -35.29 26.76
CA THR A 195 22.91 -35.46 28.20
C THR A 195 23.85 -36.56 28.60
N GLU A 196 24.92 -36.23 29.33
CA GLU A 196 25.74 -37.16 30.04
C GLU A 196 24.86 -37.90 31.08
N GLY A 197 24.74 -39.20 30.91
CA GLY A 197 24.22 -40.12 31.94
C GLY A 197 22.86 -40.72 31.69
N ASP A 198 22.78 -41.66 30.70
CA ASP A 198 21.96 -42.86 30.88
C ASP A 198 22.31 -43.90 29.81
N ALA A 199 22.63 -45.09 30.28
CA ALA A 199 23.17 -46.21 29.50
C ALA A 199 22.07 -46.99 28.74
N TRP A 200 21.13 -46.34 28.08
CA TRP A 200 20.20 -46.98 27.14
C TRP A 200 20.08 -46.07 25.90
N GLY A 201 20.97 -46.35 24.94
CA GLY A 201 21.10 -45.52 23.71
C GLY A 201 19.89 -45.63 22.79
N TRP A 202 19.07 -44.60 22.78
CA TRP A 202 18.31 -44.20 21.62
C TRP A 202 18.85 -42.84 21.18
N ASP A 203 19.73 -42.86 20.16
CA ASP A 203 20.26 -41.67 19.52
C ASP A 203 19.13 -41.02 18.73
N SER A 204 18.27 -40.27 19.41
CA SER A 204 17.23 -39.45 18.75
C SER A 204 17.88 -38.18 18.24
N LYS A 205 18.36 -38.22 17.00
CA LYS A 205 18.74 -37.00 16.27
C LYS A 205 17.49 -36.21 15.94
N ASN A 206 17.23 -35.18 16.70
CA ASN A 206 16.20 -34.22 16.33
C ASN A 206 16.71 -33.34 15.15
N ILE A 207 16.18 -33.60 13.97
CA ILE A 207 16.48 -32.84 12.77
C ILE A 207 15.41 -31.76 12.64
N ILE A 208 15.82 -30.50 12.79
CA ILE A 208 14.94 -29.35 12.59
C ILE A 208 15.20 -28.79 11.18
N TYR A 209 14.17 -28.77 10.35
CA TYR A 209 14.19 -28.11 9.06
C TYR A 209 13.62 -26.71 9.23
N VAL A 210 14.45 -25.68 9.09
CA VAL A 210 14.00 -24.28 9.06
C VAL A 210 13.91 -23.85 7.61
N THR A 211 12.70 -23.75 7.10
CA THR A 211 12.44 -23.19 5.76
C THR A 211 12.14 -21.72 5.89
N THR A 212 13.02 -20.89 5.35
CA THR A 212 12.85 -19.44 5.23
C THR A 212 12.40 -19.10 3.83
N ARG A 213 11.29 -18.36 3.71
CA ARG A 213 10.81 -17.79 2.45
C ARG A 213 11.12 -16.30 2.44
N ARG A 214 11.81 -15.82 1.44
CA ARG A 214 12.04 -14.39 1.25
C ARG A 214 11.85 -13.99 -0.21
N LEU A 215 11.36 -12.78 -0.41
CA LEU A 215 11.33 -12.15 -1.73
C LEU A 215 12.73 -11.62 -2.05
N GLU A 216 13.32 -12.09 -3.12
CA GLU A 216 14.59 -11.60 -3.63
C GLU A 216 14.36 -10.79 -4.90
N VAL A 217 14.88 -9.57 -4.88
CA VAL A 217 14.83 -8.65 -6.02
C VAL A 217 16.07 -8.93 -6.89
N PRO A 218 15.93 -9.12 -8.21
CA PRO A 218 17.04 -9.39 -9.09
C PRO A 218 18.04 -8.24 -9.12
N ASP A 219 19.24 -8.51 -9.62
CA ASP A 219 20.28 -7.50 -9.81
C ASP A 219 20.08 -6.81 -11.17
N MET A 220 19.32 -5.71 -11.15
CA MET A 220 18.94 -4.93 -12.34
C MET A 220 18.75 -3.46 -11.96
N ALA A 221 18.69 -2.58 -12.93
CA ALA A 221 18.43 -1.15 -12.73
C ALA A 221 16.95 -0.82 -12.78
N VAL A 222 16.57 0.30 -12.17
CA VAL A 222 15.20 0.82 -12.20
C VAL A 222 14.72 1.06 -13.65
N SER A 223 15.63 1.44 -14.55
CA SER A 223 15.33 1.65 -15.98
C SER A 223 14.69 0.45 -16.66
N GLU A 224 14.87 -0.76 -16.12
CA GLU A 224 14.33 -2.00 -16.69
C GLU A 224 12.86 -2.28 -16.27
N ILE A 225 12.37 -1.59 -15.20
CA ILE A 225 11.02 -1.79 -14.69
C ILE A 225 10.17 -0.51 -14.66
N VAL A 226 10.78 0.64 -14.99
CA VAL A 226 10.15 1.95 -14.92
C VAL A 226 9.00 2.10 -15.92
N THR A 227 7.93 2.74 -15.49
CA THR A 227 6.85 3.18 -16.38
C THR A 227 7.24 4.55 -16.97
N GLU A 228 7.60 4.60 -18.25
CA GLU A 228 8.09 5.81 -18.92
C GLU A 228 6.98 6.84 -19.27
N LYS A 229 5.76 6.36 -19.56
CA LYS A 229 4.62 7.24 -19.90
C LYS A 229 4.00 7.81 -18.63
N VAL A 230 4.63 8.82 -18.05
CA VAL A 230 4.17 9.44 -16.80
C VAL A 230 3.08 10.45 -17.07
N ILE A 231 1.97 10.31 -16.33
CA ILE A 231 0.93 11.34 -16.26
C ILE A 231 1.41 12.43 -15.30
N SER A 232 1.68 13.61 -15.81
CA SER A 232 2.19 14.75 -15.05
C SER A 232 1.20 15.92 -15.02
N ALA A 233 1.45 16.86 -14.14
CA ALA A 233 0.79 18.15 -14.03
C ALA A 233 1.81 19.29 -14.17
N THR A 234 1.34 20.50 -14.41
CA THR A 234 2.15 21.73 -14.41
C THR A 234 1.69 22.65 -13.29
N LYS A 235 2.42 23.74 -13.07
CA LYS A 235 2.05 24.77 -12.08
C LYS A 235 0.61 25.31 -12.27
N GLY A 236 0.15 25.41 -13.52
CA GLY A 236 -1.18 25.91 -13.86
C GLY A 236 -2.31 24.88 -13.83
N THR A 237 -1.98 23.60 -13.68
CA THR A 237 -3.01 22.55 -13.62
C THR A 237 -3.92 22.76 -12.42
N SER A 238 -5.24 22.76 -12.65
CA SER A 238 -6.23 22.89 -11.57
C SER A 238 -6.39 21.60 -10.75
N VAL A 239 -6.87 21.72 -9.51
CA VAL A 239 -7.18 20.57 -8.64
C VAL A 239 -8.14 19.59 -9.34
N SER A 240 -9.23 20.10 -9.94
CA SER A 240 -10.18 19.23 -10.65
C SER A 240 -9.59 18.53 -11.85
N GLU A 241 -8.71 19.20 -12.60
CA GLU A 241 -8.01 18.59 -13.73
C GLU A 241 -7.04 17.51 -13.26
N CYS A 242 -6.27 17.77 -12.21
CA CYS A 242 -5.39 16.78 -11.60
C CYS A 242 -6.17 15.55 -11.09
N ALA A 243 -7.28 15.77 -10.39
CA ALA A 243 -8.17 14.71 -9.93
C ALA A 243 -8.77 13.90 -11.09
N LYS A 244 -9.13 14.53 -12.21
CA LYS A 244 -9.58 13.84 -13.44
C LYS A 244 -8.48 12.98 -14.05
N LYS A 245 -7.23 13.47 -14.08
CA LYS A 245 -6.07 12.67 -14.51
C LYS A 245 -5.90 11.44 -13.61
N MET A 246 -5.91 11.61 -12.29
CA MET A 246 -5.83 10.51 -11.33
C MET A 246 -6.95 9.48 -11.54
N SER A 247 -8.19 9.94 -11.65
CA SER A 247 -9.36 9.08 -11.86
C SER A 247 -9.30 8.28 -13.17
N ARG A 248 -8.92 8.95 -14.28
CA ARG A 248 -8.86 8.35 -15.62
C ARG A 248 -7.78 7.27 -15.70
N HIS A 249 -6.62 7.53 -15.10
CA HIS A 249 -5.46 6.65 -15.18
C HIS A 249 -5.32 5.70 -13.98
N LYS A 250 -6.23 5.78 -13.01
CA LYS A 250 -6.22 4.95 -11.78
C LYS A 250 -4.91 5.07 -11.00
N ILE A 251 -4.41 6.30 -10.87
CA ILE A 251 -3.18 6.63 -10.16
C ILE A 251 -3.45 7.47 -8.91
N GLU A 252 -2.65 7.28 -7.89
CA GLU A 252 -2.78 7.92 -6.58
C GLU A 252 -1.90 9.17 -6.44
N GLN A 253 -0.97 9.38 -7.39
CA GLN A 253 -0.04 10.50 -7.36
C GLN A 253 0.33 10.96 -8.76
N VAL A 254 0.62 12.26 -8.86
CA VAL A 254 0.96 12.94 -10.12
C VAL A 254 2.18 13.85 -9.87
N PRO A 255 3.32 13.61 -10.53
CA PRO A 255 4.44 14.55 -10.51
C PRO A 255 4.04 15.90 -11.15
N VAL A 256 4.49 16.98 -10.53
CA VAL A 256 4.35 18.34 -11.09
C VAL A 256 5.69 18.73 -11.70
N ILE A 257 5.67 19.11 -12.98
CA ILE A 257 6.87 19.47 -13.74
C ILE A 257 6.86 20.93 -14.16
N ASP A 258 8.04 21.50 -14.37
CA ASP A 258 8.24 22.80 -14.98
C ASP A 258 8.32 22.71 -16.52
N ALA A 259 8.64 23.84 -17.18
CA ALA A 259 8.76 23.92 -18.63
C ALA A 259 9.97 23.11 -19.17
N GLU A 260 10.97 22.91 -18.36
CA GLU A 260 12.20 22.18 -18.69
C GLU A 260 12.03 20.65 -18.43
N GLY A 261 10.88 20.21 -17.90
CA GLY A 261 10.59 18.80 -17.58
C GLY A 261 11.15 18.33 -16.23
N LYS A 262 11.66 19.25 -15.40
CA LYS A 262 12.13 18.92 -14.06
C LYS A 262 10.97 18.79 -13.09
N VAL A 263 11.06 17.83 -12.16
CA VAL A 263 10.04 17.62 -11.14
C VAL A 263 10.18 18.68 -10.05
N ILE A 264 9.14 19.49 -9.86
CA ILE A 264 9.08 20.58 -8.87
C ILE A 264 8.19 20.26 -7.68
N GLY A 265 7.46 19.16 -7.73
CA GLY A 265 6.58 18.70 -6.66
C GLY A 265 5.89 17.39 -6.98
N LEU A 266 5.25 16.83 -5.99
CA LEU A 266 4.44 15.61 -6.10
C LEU A 266 3.07 15.84 -5.48
N VAL A 267 2.00 15.55 -6.20
CA VAL A 267 0.63 15.62 -5.69
C VAL A 267 0.13 14.21 -5.47
N ARG A 268 -0.25 13.89 -4.24
CA ARG A 268 -0.91 12.63 -3.90
C ARG A 268 -2.41 12.86 -3.73
N ASP A 269 -3.18 11.80 -3.86
CA ASP A 269 -4.61 11.80 -3.59
C ASP A 269 -4.95 12.39 -2.21
N ILE A 270 -4.24 11.95 -1.16
CA ILE A 270 -4.43 12.45 0.22
C ILE A 270 -4.18 13.97 0.33
N ASP A 271 -3.28 14.53 -0.47
CA ASP A 271 -2.96 15.95 -0.45
C ASP A 271 -4.11 16.78 -1.04
N LEU A 272 -4.81 16.24 -2.07
CA LEU A 272 -5.97 16.89 -2.68
C LEU A 272 -7.19 16.94 -1.74
N LEU A 273 -7.26 16.03 -0.77
CA LEU A 273 -8.37 16.05 0.21
C LEU A 273 -8.44 17.37 0.99
N ARG A 274 -7.31 18.08 1.15
CA ARG A 274 -7.26 19.37 1.87
C ARG A 274 -8.21 20.42 1.30
N ILE A 275 -8.68 20.26 0.05
CA ILE A 275 -9.63 21.19 -0.58
C ILE A 275 -11.05 21.08 0.01
N LEU A 276 -11.36 19.96 0.66
CA LEU A 276 -12.68 19.70 1.28
C LEU A 276 -12.74 20.04 2.77
N ARG A 277 -11.61 20.47 3.33
CA ARG A 277 -11.45 20.77 4.75
C ARG A 277 -12.21 22.03 5.20
#